data_2a2342686ea57fef9279c7c43f3fec33
#
_entry.id   2a2342686ea57fef9279c7c43f3fec33
#
_cell.length_a   1.000
_cell.length_b   1.000
_cell.length_c   1.000
_cell.angle_alpha   90.00
_cell.angle_beta   90.00
_cell.angle_gamma   90.00
#
_symmetry.space_group_name_H-M   'P 1'
#
loop_
_entity.id
_entity.type
_entity.pdbx_description
1 polymer ?
#
loop_
_entity_poly.entity_id
_entity_poly.type
_entity_poly.pdbx_seq_one_letter_code
_entity_poly.pdbx_strand_id
1 'polypeptide(L)'
;MKVGFIGVGWMGFGIAKNILKNNHELFVIANKNRKPIDRIVKEGAKEVKSYEELCKSGLDALFLCVTNSPIAHEIGKKIVSLLTDKTIVIDITTHNQNGSVEMEEILKVNNIPYLECPVMGGPVQAEEGVLGGIVGGSEENLKRSEELLKCFVKIIIILVVLEMVQKQNY
;
A
#
# COMPACT_ATOMS: atom_id res chain seq x y z
N MET A 1 4.00 -2.63 -14.07
CA MET A 1 4.56 -1.78 -12.99
C MET A 1 5.45 -2.60 -12.08
N LYS A 2 6.43 -1.97 -11.45
CA LYS A 2 7.24 -2.56 -10.38
C LYS A 2 6.62 -2.22 -9.03
N VAL A 3 6.26 -3.23 -8.28
CA VAL A 3 5.48 -3.08 -7.05
C VAL A 3 6.22 -3.71 -5.88
N GLY A 4 6.43 -2.95 -4.81
CA GLY A 4 6.89 -3.46 -3.53
C GLY A 4 5.70 -3.80 -2.63
N PHE A 5 5.85 -4.81 -1.78
CA PHE A 5 4.78 -5.21 -0.86
C PHE A 5 5.35 -5.57 0.52
N ILE A 6 4.95 -4.79 1.51
CA ILE A 6 5.29 -5.01 2.92
C ILE A 6 4.02 -5.49 3.64
N GLY A 7 4.09 -6.71 4.20
CA GLY A 7 2.96 -7.29 4.92
C GLY A 7 2.22 -8.38 4.16
N VAL A 8 2.95 -9.32 3.60
CA VAL A 8 2.37 -10.53 2.98
C VAL A 8 1.91 -11.48 4.10
N GLY A 9 0.79 -11.12 4.71
CA GLY A 9 0.10 -11.92 5.73
C GLY A 9 -1.19 -12.54 5.18
N TRP A 10 -2.18 -12.74 6.04
CA TRP A 10 -3.47 -13.34 5.67
C TRP A 10 -4.21 -12.58 4.56
N MET A 11 -4.29 -11.25 4.69
CA MET A 11 -4.93 -10.41 3.68
C MET A 11 -3.95 -10.08 2.54
N GLY A 12 -2.73 -9.73 2.90
CA GLY A 12 -1.71 -9.29 1.94
C GLY A 12 -1.33 -10.35 0.93
N PHE A 13 -1.39 -11.63 1.27
CA PHE A 13 -1.10 -12.72 0.33
C PHE A 13 -2.03 -12.71 -0.89
N GLY A 14 -3.34 -12.64 -0.68
CA GLY A 14 -4.32 -12.63 -1.77
C GLY A 14 -4.18 -11.38 -2.66
N ILE A 15 -3.94 -10.23 -2.04
CA ILE A 15 -3.71 -8.96 -2.75
C ILE A 15 -2.45 -9.07 -3.61
N ALA A 16 -1.33 -9.48 -3.01
CA ALA A 16 -0.05 -9.65 -3.69
C ALA A 16 -0.13 -10.63 -4.87
N LYS A 17 -0.84 -11.75 -4.67
CA LYS A 17 -1.10 -12.76 -5.71
C LYS A 17 -1.87 -12.19 -6.90
N ASN A 18 -2.88 -11.37 -6.65
CA ASN A 18 -3.64 -10.73 -7.73
C ASN A 18 -2.82 -9.67 -8.48
N ILE A 19 -1.92 -8.95 -7.81
CA ILE A 19 -0.96 -8.05 -8.47
C ILE A 19 -0.08 -8.84 -9.44
N LEU A 20 0.48 -9.98 -9.01
CA LEU A 20 1.26 -10.87 -9.88
C LEU A 20 0.46 -11.39 -11.06
N LYS A 21 -0.79 -11.85 -10.84
CA LYS A 21 -1.66 -12.37 -11.89
C LYS A 21 -1.97 -11.34 -12.98
N ASN A 22 -1.90 -10.07 -12.67
CA ASN A 22 -2.09 -8.96 -13.59
C ASN A 22 -0.78 -8.47 -14.24
N ASN A 23 0.25 -9.32 -14.27
CA ASN A 23 1.53 -9.11 -14.94
C ASN A 23 2.36 -7.93 -14.40
N HIS A 24 2.22 -7.60 -13.13
CA HIS A 24 3.10 -6.68 -12.44
C HIS A 24 4.30 -7.42 -11.83
N GLU A 25 5.45 -6.78 -11.80
CA GLU A 25 6.65 -7.29 -11.14
C GLU A 25 6.54 -7.00 -9.64
N LEU A 26 6.61 -8.03 -8.81
CA LEU A 26 6.38 -7.92 -7.37
C LEU A 26 7.62 -8.23 -6.56
N PHE A 27 7.99 -7.30 -5.69
CA PHE A 27 9.06 -7.44 -4.70
C PHE A 27 8.45 -7.54 -3.30
N VAL A 28 8.88 -8.53 -2.54
CA VAL A 28 8.37 -8.78 -1.19
C VAL A 28 9.50 -8.88 -0.18
N ILE A 29 9.20 -8.53 1.05
CA ILE A 29 10.13 -8.65 2.18
C ILE A 29 9.52 -9.54 3.26
N ALA A 30 10.32 -10.48 3.77
CA ALA A 30 9.89 -11.36 4.84
C ALA A 30 9.87 -10.64 6.19
N ASN A 31 8.87 -10.98 6.99
CA ASN A 31 8.85 -10.71 8.42
C ASN A 31 8.97 -12.04 9.18
N LYS A 32 8.45 -12.15 10.39
CA LYS A 32 8.55 -13.32 11.25
C LYS A 32 7.97 -14.61 10.65
N ASN A 33 6.86 -14.52 9.93
CA ASN A 33 6.21 -15.66 9.30
C ASN A 33 6.67 -15.82 7.85
N ARG A 34 7.45 -16.86 7.59
CA ARG A 34 7.97 -17.16 6.25
C ARG A 34 6.98 -17.84 5.31
N LYS A 35 5.98 -18.55 5.82
CA LYS A 35 5.08 -19.36 4.99
C LYS A 35 4.42 -18.58 3.85
N PRO A 36 3.83 -17.39 4.07
CA PRO A 36 3.25 -16.62 2.98
C PRO A 36 4.28 -16.14 1.97
N ILE A 37 5.48 -15.80 2.43
CA ILE A 37 6.59 -15.36 1.56
C ILE A 37 7.03 -16.50 0.65
N ASP A 38 7.27 -17.68 1.20
CA ASP A 38 7.69 -18.84 0.41
C ASP A 38 6.62 -19.22 -0.64
N ARG A 39 5.35 -19.06 -0.30
CA ARG A 39 4.24 -19.28 -1.25
C ARG A 39 4.23 -18.24 -2.37
N ILE A 40 4.33 -16.94 -2.05
CA ILE A 40 4.25 -15.89 -3.07
C ILE A 40 5.49 -15.86 -3.97
N VAL A 41 6.65 -16.24 -3.47
CA VAL A 41 7.87 -16.41 -4.26
C VAL A 41 7.72 -17.54 -5.27
N LYS A 42 7.07 -18.65 -4.90
CA LYS A 42 6.73 -19.72 -5.84
C LYS A 42 5.76 -19.28 -6.94
N GLU A 43 4.93 -18.29 -6.67
CA GLU A 43 4.03 -17.66 -7.65
C GLU A 43 4.75 -16.65 -8.55
N GLY A 44 6.00 -16.30 -8.27
CA GLY A 44 6.83 -15.42 -9.11
C GLY A 44 7.27 -14.10 -8.47
N ALA A 45 6.97 -13.85 -7.21
CA ALA A 45 7.50 -12.67 -6.50
C ALA A 45 9.00 -12.80 -6.25
N LYS A 46 9.68 -11.66 -6.19
CA LYS A 46 11.10 -11.54 -5.87
C LYS A 46 11.24 -11.14 -4.40
N GLU A 47 11.88 -11.99 -3.62
CA GLU A 47 12.19 -11.66 -2.24
C GLU A 47 13.42 -10.76 -2.14
N VAL A 48 13.33 -9.72 -1.33
CA VAL A 48 14.43 -8.84 -0.95
C VAL A 48 14.71 -8.94 0.55
N LYS A 49 15.91 -8.57 0.98
CA LYS A 49 16.40 -8.80 2.35
C LYS A 49 16.28 -7.59 3.26
N SER A 50 16.08 -6.40 2.70
CA SER A 50 16.01 -5.16 3.47
C SER A 50 15.08 -4.13 2.83
N TYR A 51 14.68 -3.12 3.59
CA TYR A 51 13.93 -1.98 3.05
C TYR A 51 14.75 -1.18 2.04
N GLU A 52 16.06 -1.09 2.24
CA GLU A 52 16.98 -0.44 1.30
C GLU A 52 16.96 -1.14 -0.06
N GLU A 53 17.06 -2.46 -0.06
CA GLU A 53 17.01 -3.26 -1.29
C GLU A 53 15.63 -3.11 -1.96
N LEU A 54 14.55 -3.17 -1.18
CA LEU A 54 13.19 -2.99 -1.67
C LEU A 54 13.01 -1.62 -2.36
N CYS A 55 13.37 -0.55 -1.68
CA CYS A 55 13.19 0.81 -2.20
C CYS A 55 14.12 1.12 -3.39
N LYS A 56 15.29 0.50 -3.47
CA LYS A 56 16.23 0.63 -4.61
C LYS A 56 15.82 -0.16 -5.85
N SER A 57 14.78 -0.99 -5.75
CA SER A 57 14.29 -1.79 -6.90
C SER A 57 13.61 -0.95 -8.00
N GLY A 58 13.48 0.36 -7.82
CA GLY A 58 12.86 1.26 -8.81
C GLY A 58 11.34 1.09 -8.85
N LEU A 59 10.71 1.12 -7.68
CA LEU A 59 9.28 0.87 -7.53
C LEU A 59 8.43 1.99 -8.10
N ASP A 60 7.36 1.63 -8.80
CA ASP A 60 6.26 2.52 -9.16
C ASP A 60 5.29 2.72 -7.97
N ALA A 61 5.08 1.65 -7.20
CA ALA A 61 4.23 1.68 -6.00
C ALA A 61 4.78 0.77 -4.89
N LEU A 62 4.51 1.15 -3.65
CA LEU A 62 4.82 0.35 -2.46
C LEU A 62 3.55 0.16 -1.63
N PHE A 63 3.12 -1.09 -1.48
CA PHE A 63 1.99 -1.44 -0.63
C PHE A 63 2.42 -1.68 0.81
N LEU A 64 1.61 -1.16 1.74
CA LEU A 64 1.65 -1.51 3.16
C LEU A 64 0.37 -2.25 3.53
N CYS A 65 0.50 -3.43 4.12
CA CYS A 65 -0.62 -4.21 4.64
C CYS A 65 -0.21 -4.85 5.96
N VAL A 66 -0.12 -4.02 7.00
CA VAL A 66 0.37 -4.42 8.32
C VAL A 66 -0.73 -4.37 9.37
N THR A 67 -0.42 -4.77 10.60
CA THR A 67 -1.44 -5.07 11.61
C THR A 67 -2.07 -3.84 12.26
N ASN A 68 -1.33 -2.72 12.35
CA ASN A 68 -1.80 -1.53 13.05
C ASN A 68 -1.00 -0.28 12.69
N SER A 69 -1.48 0.88 13.13
CA SER A 69 -0.86 2.17 12.87
C SER A 69 0.57 2.31 13.43
N PRO A 70 0.89 1.90 14.66
CA PRO A 70 2.27 2.01 15.17
C PRO A 70 3.29 1.29 14.30
N ILE A 71 2.98 0.08 13.81
CA ILE A 71 3.85 -0.67 12.92
C ILE A 71 3.98 0.02 11.56
N ALA A 72 2.88 0.51 11.00
CA ALA A 72 2.90 1.26 9.75
C ALA A 72 3.77 2.52 9.86
N HIS A 73 3.62 3.29 10.93
CA HIS A 73 4.41 4.51 11.18
C HIS A 73 5.90 4.21 11.36
N GLU A 74 6.25 3.12 12.05
CA GLU A 74 7.65 2.70 12.19
C GLU A 74 8.26 2.38 10.82
N ILE A 75 7.52 1.66 9.96
CA ILE A 75 7.95 1.37 8.60
C ILE A 75 8.05 2.66 7.79
N GLY A 76 7.05 3.54 7.86
CA GLY A 76 7.06 4.83 7.18
C GLY A 76 8.31 5.66 7.48
N LYS A 77 8.71 5.73 8.74
CA LYS A 77 9.94 6.41 9.19
C LYS A 77 11.22 5.78 8.62
N LYS A 78 11.23 4.47 8.37
CA LYS A 78 12.37 3.77 7.77
C LYS A 78 12.45 3.98 6.26
N ILE A 79 11.33 4.01 5.56
CA ILE A 79 11.31 4.08 4.10
C ILE A 79 11.31 5.51 3.55
N VAL A 80 10.94 6.51 4.34
CA VAL A 80 10.80 7.89 3.87
C VAL A 80 12.08 8.47 3.28
N SER A 81 13.25 8.11 3.83
CA SER A 81 14.55 8.53 3.31
C SER A 81 15.05 7.69 2.13
N LEU A 82 14.40 6.57 1.85
CA LEU A 82 14.79 5.60 0.82
C LEU A 82 13.96 5.73 -0.46
N LEU A 83 12.79 6.36 -0.38
CA LEU A 83 11.88 6.58 -1.49
C LEU A 83 11.98 8.00 -2.04
N THR A 84 11.43 8.19 -3.23
CA THR A 84 11.24 9.49 -3.88
C THR A 84 9.78 9.68 -4.29
N ASP A 85 9.43 10.85 -4.80
CA ASP A 85 8.10 11.17 -5.35
C ASP A 85 7.68 10.29 -6.54
N LYS A 86 8.61 9.49 -7.07
CA LYS A 86 8.33 8.52 -8.15
C LYS A 86 7.56 7.29 -7.68
N THR A 87 7.67 6.95 -6.40
CA THR A 87 6.99 5.79 -5.79
C THR A 87 5.80 6.25 -4.98
N ILE A 88 4.59 5.81 -5.32
CA ILE A 88 3.42 6.03 -4.47
C ILE A 88 3.34 4.95 -3.38
N VAL A 89 3.07 5.36 -2.15
CA VAL A 89 2.73 4.43 -1.05
C VAL A 89 1.23 4.23 -1.00
N ILE A 90 0.78 2.99 -1.16
CA ILE A 90 -0.62 2.57 -1.07
C ILE A 90 -0.79 1.78 0.22
N ASP A 91 -1.54 2.33 1.16
CA ASP A 91 -1.67 1.78 2.50
C ASP A 91 -3.02 1.06 2.68
N ILE A 92 -2.96 -0.25 2.79
CA ILE A 92 -4.12 -1.14 3.01
C ILE A 92 -4.38 -1.33 4.52
N THR A 93 -3.46 -0.88 5.35
CA THR A 93 -3.54 -1.05 6.81
C THR A 93 -4.81 -0.40 7.36
N THR A 94 -5.51 -1.11 8.25
CA THR A 94 -6.58 -0.53 9.03
C THR A 94 -5.98 0.32 10.16
N HIS A 95 -6.07 1.62 9.99
CA HIS A 95 -5.55 2.58 10.96
C HIS A 95 -6.54 2.84 12.11
N ASN A 96 -5.98 3.23 13.26
CA ASN A 96 -6.76 3.89 14.31
C ASN A 96 -7.08 5.34 13.88
N GLN A 97 -7.83 6.04 14.73
CA GLN A 97 -8.14 7.46 14.50
C GLN A 97 -6.85 8.26 14.25
N ASN A 98 -6.82 9.04 13.19
CA ASN A 98 -5.69 9.85 12.69
C ASN A 98 -4.47 9.07 12.19
N GLY A 99 -4.46 7.74 12.24
CA GLY A 99 -3.28 6.96 11.86
C GLY A 99 -2.86 7.14 10.41
N SER A 100 -3.79 7.27 9.47
CA SER A 100 -3.50 7.56 8.06
C SER A 100 -2.99 8.99 7.85
N VAL A 101 -3.53 9.95 8.58
CA VAL A 101 -3.07 11.36 8.53
C VAL A 101 -1.62 11.46 9.03
N GLU A 102 -1.31 10.80 10.14
CA GLU A 102 0.06 10.75 10.68
C GLU A 102 1.02 10.05 9.71
N MET A 103 0.57 9.00 9.01
CA MET A 103 1.37 8.32 7.99
C MET A 103 1.66 9.25 6.81
N GLU A 104 0.65 9.98 6.33
CA GLU A 104 0.83 10.98 5.28
C GLU A 104 1.84 12.06 5.67
N GLU A 105 1.78 12.56 6.91
CA GLU A 105 2.74 13.55 7.42
C GLU A 105 4.18 13.00 7.46
N ILE A 106 4.37 11.74 7.86
CA ILE A 106 5.69 11.09 7.84
C ILE A 106 6.25 11.08 6.41
N LEU A 107 5.44 10.68 5.43
CA LEU A 107 5.87 10.55 4.03
C LEU A 107 6.06 11.89 3.33
N LYS A 108 5.29 12.91 3.74
CA LYS A 108 5.34 14.26 3.17
C LYS A 108 6.70 14.95 3.33
N VAL A 109 7.50 14.56 4.31
CA VAL A 109 8.86 15.09 4.53
C VAL A 109 9.73 14.98 3.28
N ASN A 110 9.58 13.92 2.49
CA ASN A 110 10.27 13.71 1.21
C ASN A 110 9.32 13.75 0.00
N ASN A 111 8.17 14.39 0.12
CA ASN A 111 7.16 14.53 -0.94
C ASN A 111 6.71 13.19 -1.53
N ILE A 112 6.67 12.12 -0.72
CA ILE A 112 6.24 10.80 -1.17
C ILE A 112 4.72 10.78 -1.26
N PRO A 113 4.15 10.49 -2.46
CA PRO A 113 2.71 10.40 -2.63
C PRO A 113 2.13 9.27 -1.79
N TYR A 114 0.99 9.51 -1.16
CA TYR A 114 0.30 8.58 -0.27
C TYR A 114 -1.16 8.42 -0.65
N LEU A 115 -1.65 7.19 -0.60
CA LEU A 115 -3.05 6.83 -0.76
C LEU A 115 -3.40 5.79 0.29
N GLU A 116 -4.42 6.05 1.11
CA GLU A 116 -4.98 5.00 1.96
C GLU A 116 -6.09 4.24 1.22
N CYS A 117 -6.13 2.95 1.41
CA CYS A 117 -7.17 2.09 0.85
C CYS A 117 -7.47 0.91 1.78
N PRO A 118 -8.03 1.15 2.98
CA PRO A 118 -8.50 0.05 3.80
C PRO A 118 -9.54 -0.75 3.02
N VAL A 119 -9.48 -2.08 3.17
CA VAL A 119 -10.30 -3.00 2.40
C VAL A 119 -11.36 -3.68 3.26
N MET A 120 -12.47 -4.02 2.63
CA MET A 120 -13.58 -4.78 3.20
C MET A 120 -13.64 -6.15 2.55
N GLY A 121 -13.71 -7.18 3.37
CA GLY A 121 -13.72 -8.58 2.99
C GLY A 121 -12.67 -9.37 3.76
N GLY A 122 -12.64 -10.66 3.53
CA GLY A 122 -11.70 -11.57 4.18
C GLY A 122 -10.63 -12.11 3.23
N PRO A 123 -9.78 -13.04 3.73
CA PRO A 123 -8.71 -13.63 2.93
C PRO A 123 -9.18 -14.31 1.65
N VAL A 124 -10.38 -14.91 1.66
CA VAL A 124 -10.96 -15.56 0.48
C VAL A 124 -11.24 -14.52 -0.61
N GLN A 125 -11.94 -13.43 -0.28
CA GLN A 125 -12.22 -12.35 -1.21
C GLN A 125 -10.93 -11.66 -1.69
N ALA A 126 -9.89 -11.59 -0.84
CA ALA A 126 -8.57 -11.09 -1.23
C ALA A 126 -7.94 -11.98 -2.30
N GLU A 127 -7.97 -13.30 -2.15
CA GLU A 127 -7.44 -14.24 -3.15
C GLU A 127 -8.27 -14.25 -4.45
N GLU A 128 -9.58 -14.06 -4.35
CA GLU A 128 -10.48 -13.95 -5.49
C GLU A 128 -10.40 -12.60 -6.22
N GLY A 129 -9.77 -11.60 -5.61
CA GLY A 129 -9.66 -10.26 -6.18
C GLY A 129 -10.97 -9.47 -6.19
N VAL A 130 -11.82 -9.70 -5.19
CA VAL A 130 -13.18 -9.12 -5.10
C VAL A 130 -13.42 -8.31 -3.82
N LEU A 131 -12.36 -7.74 -3.25
CA LEU A 131 -12.48 -6.87 -2.07
C LEU A 131 -13.25 -5.58 -2.38
N GLY A 132 -13.86 -5.00 -1.36
CA GLY A 132 -14.25 -3.60 -1.37
C GLY A 132 -13.07 -2.74 -0.90
N GLY A 133 -12.91 -1.55 -1.45
CA GLY A 133 -11.88 -0.59 -1.02
C GLY A 133 -12.49 0.76 -0.68
N ILE A 134 -12.04 1.35 0.42
CA ILE A 134 -12.39 2.73 0.80
C ILE A 134 -11.14 3.57 0.58
N VAL A 135 -11.16 4.46 -0.40
CA VAL A 135 -9.98 5.23 -0.80
C VAL A 135 -10.03 6.63 -0.23
N GLY A 136 -8.96 7.00 0.46
CA GLY A 136 -8.69 8.37 0.92
C GLY A 136 -7.37 8.88 0.31
N GLY A 137 -7.40 10.12 -0.17
CA GLY A 137 -6.25 10.77 -0.79
C GLY A 137 -6.64 11.72 -1.92
N SER A 138 -5.65 12.24 -2.65
CA SER A 138 -5.90 13.12 -3.78
C SER A 138 -6.40 12.35 -5.02
N GLU A 139 -7.12 13.05 -5.90
CA GLU A 139 -7.58 12.49 -7.18
C GLU A 139 -6.39 12.03 -8.04
N GLU A 140 -5.29 12.78 -8.02
CA GLU A 140 -4.05 12.43 -8.73
C GLU A 140 -3.48 11.10 -8.25
N ASN A 141 -3.39 10.92 -6.92
CA ASN A 141 -2.88 9.69 -6.33
C ASN A 141 -3.83 8.50 -6.59
N LEU A 142 -5.14 8.73 -6.61
CA LEU A 142 -6.11 7.71 -6.97
C LEU A 142 -5.91 7.26 -8.43
N LYS A 143 -5.81 8.19 -9.37
CA LYS A 143 -5.56 7.87 -10.79
C LYS A 143 -4.26 7.09 -10.98
N ARG A 144 -3.21 7.49 -10.27
CA ARG A 144 -1.91 6.83 -10.30
C ARG A 144 -1.96 5.39 -9.78
N SER A 145 -2.87 5.10 -8.85
CA SER A 145 -3.03 3.80 -8.20
C SER A 145 -4.08 2.90 -8.84
N GLU A 146 -4.93 3.42 -9.70
CA GLU A 146 -6.16 2.76 -10.17
C GLU A 146 -5.90 1.41 -10.83
N GLU A 147 -4.87 1.30 -11.67
CA GLU A 147 -4.48 0.04 -12.33
C GLU A 147 -4.16 -1.05 -11.31
N LEU A 148 -3.43 -0.71 -10.24
CA LEU A 148 -3.07 -1.65 -9.19
C LEU A 148 -4.25 -1.99 -8.29
N LEU A 149 -5.09 -1.02 -7.93
CA LEU A 149 -6.29 -1.26 -7.12
C LEU A 149 -7.26 -2.20 -7.82
N LYS A 150 -7.45 -2.08 -9.12
CA LYS A 150 -8.30 -2.98 -9.93
C LYS A 150 -7.86 -4.44 -9.92
N CYS A 151 -6.62 -4.73 -9.54
CA CYS A 151 -6.15 -6.12 -9.42
C CYS A 151 -6.88 -6.90 -8.32
N PHE A 152 -7.34 -6.22 -7.27
CA PHE A 152 -7.91 -6.89 -6.09
C PHE A 152 -9.14 -6.23 -5.50
N VAL A 153 -9.51 -5.01 -5.93
CA VAL A 153 -10.71 -4.30 -5.49
C VAL A 153 -11.75 -4.31 -6.60
N LYS A 154 -12.95 -4.78 -6.29
CA LYS A 154 -14.09 -4.78 -7.20
C LYS A 154 -14.97 -3.55 -7.06
N ILE A 155 -15.12 -3.04 -5.83
CA ILE A 155 -15.92 -1.85 -5.52
C ILE A 155 -15.04 -0.85 -4.81
N ILE A 156 -14.90 0.35 -5.36
CA ILE A 156 -14.15 1.46 -4.77
C ILE A 156 -15.13 2.50 -4.27
N ILE A 157 -15.05 2.81 -2.97
CA ILE A 157 -15.74 3.94 -2.34
C ILE A 157 -14.68 5.04 -2.13
N ILE A 158 -14.90 6.19 -2.74
CA ILE A 158 -13.99 7.33 -2.63
C ILE A 158 -14.51 8.25 -1.52
N LEU A 159 -13.69 8.44 -0.48
CA LEU A 159 -13.92 9.45 0.53
C LEU A 159 -13.27 10.75 0.08
N VAL A 160 -14.08 11.68 -0.41
CA VAL A 160 -13.63 13.04 -0.65
C VAL A 160 -13.59 13.76 0.69
N VAL A 161 -12.41 14.00 1.23
CA VAL A 161 -12.27 14.99 2.30
C VAL A 161 -12.51 16.35 1.66
N LEU A 162 -13.71 16.91 1.88
CA LEU A 162 -13.96 18.31 1.59
C LEU A 162 -13.02 19.10 2.51
N GLU A 163 -11.91 19.59 1.98
CA GLU A 163 -11.18 20.66 2.61
C GLU A 163 -12.17 21.81 2.75
N MET A 164 -12.64 22.03 3.97
CA MET A 164 -13.33 23.25 4.30
C MET A 164 -12.30 24.38 4.13
N VAL A 165 -12.32 25.00 2.97
CA VAL A 165 -11.64 26.26 2.74
C VAL A 165 -12.18 27.23 3.78
N GLN A 166 -11.44 27.41 4.85
CA GLN A 166 -11.66 28.55 5.74
C GLN A 166 -11.35 29.79 4.86
N LYS A 167 -12.39 30.33 4.25
CA LYS A 167 -12.36 31.70 3.81
C LYS A 167 -12.20 32.56 5.06
N GLN A 168 -10.97 32.88 5.38
CA GLN A 168 -10.71 34.04 6.22
C GLN A 168 -11.13 35.28 5.45
N ASN A 169 -12.32 35.77 5.77
CA ASN A 169 -12.71 37.12 5.41
C ASN A 169 -11.91 38.07 6.31
N TYR A 170 -11.05 38.84 5.69
CA TYR A 170 -10.59 40.12 6.20
C TYR A 170 -11.32 41.22 5.43
#